data_c3f522b3f7ebf8eaf01acde48acbbe87
#
_entry.id   c3f522b3f7ebf8eaf01acde48acbbe87
#
_cell.length_a   1.000
_cell.length_b   1.000
_cell.length_c   1.000
_cell.angle_alpha   90.00
_cell.angle_beta   90.00
_cell.angle_gamma   90.00
#
_symmetry.space_group_name_H-M   'P 1'
#
loop_
_entity.id
_entity.type
_entity.pdbx_description
1 polymer ?
#
loop_
_entity_poly.entity_id
_entity_poly.type
_entity_poly.pdbx_seq_one_letter_code
_entity_poly.pdbx_strand_id
1 'polypeptide(L)'
;MATKPVGNGLRARVNSNEDLLVSTRPPNTLNAAPHNEIEAQADHALVAAPGAGKRLIITRLQFSNGATPGTILFEAATAGAKTQYGPTWYMAANDKGNPEVYYVLGENLNFGFTSATMTTHSVSCEYHIEPL
;
A
#
# COMPACT_ATOMS: atom_id res chain seq x y z
N MET A 1 -15.54 -6.80 -44.65
CA MET A 1 -15.19 -6.87 -44.33
C MET A 1 -14.88 -6.77 -43.95
N ALA A 2 -15.02 -6.66 -43.67
CA ALA A 2 -14.55 -6.59 -43.04
C ALA A 2 -14.41 -6.45 -42.44
N THR A 3 -14.37 -6.39 -42.23
CA THR A 3 -13.96 -6.25 -41.55
C THR A 3 -14.00 -6.08 -40.88
N LYS A 4 -13.87 -6.01 -40.46
CA LYS A 4 -13.53 -5.86 -39.70
C LYS A 4 -13.60 -5.70 -39.07
N PRO A 5 -13.74 -5.69 -38.94
CA PRO A 5 -13.49 -5.54 -38.20
C PRO A 5 -13.53 -5.41 -37.72
N VAL A 6 -13.56 -5.23 -37.60
CA VAL A 6 -13.23 -5.21 -37.05
C VAL A 6 -13.15 -5.22 -36.47
N GLY A 7 -13.40 -4.98 -36.46
CA GLY A 7 -13.03 -5.12 -35.92
C GLY A 7 -13.03 -5.26 -35.44
N ASN A 8 -13.17 -5.24 -35.18
CA ASN A 8 -12.79 -5.41 -34.84
C ASN A 8 -12.47 -5.35 -34.27
N GLY A 9 -12.80 -5.33 -34.11
CA GLY A 9 -12.21 -5.35 -33.61
C GLY A 9 -12.12 -5.22 -32.97
N LEU A 10 -12.14 -5.08 -32.53
CA LEU A 10 -11.59 -4.92 -31.94
C LEU A 10 -11.44 -5.05 -31.39
N ARG A 11 -11.77 -5.16 -31.19
CA ARG A 11 -11.25 -5.21 -30.69
C ARG A 11 -11.04 -4.87 -29.89
N ALA A 12 -11.30 -4.64 -29.69
CA ALA A 12 -10.72 -4.31 -28.92
C ALA A 12 -10.73 -4.06 -28.35
N ARG A 13 -10.92 -3.85 -28.05
CA ARG A 13 -10.43 -3.52 -27.53
C ARG A 13 -10.32 -2.99 -27.22
N VAL A 14 -10.65 -2.88 -27.39
CA VAL A 14 -10.15 -2.42 -27.25
C VAL A 14 -10.01 -2.22 -26.98
N ASN A 15 -10.29 -2.21 -26.93
CA ASN A 15 -9.75 -2.05 -26.90
C ASN A 15 -9.41 -1.94 -26.80
N SER A 16 -9.57 -2.11 -26.96
CA SER A 16 -9.04 -1.90 -26.96
C SER A 16 -8.88 -1.30 -26.88
N ASN A 17 -8.94 -1.22 -26.79
CA ASN A 17 -8.72 -0.66 -26.61
C ASN A 17 -8.94 -0.17 -26.43
N GLU A 18 -9.02 -0.27 -26.37
CA GLU A 18 -9.19 -0.03 -26.10
C GLU A 18 -9.40 0.44 -25.65
N ASP A 19 -9.78 0.54 -25.36
CA ASP A 19 -10.04 0.83 -24.90
C ASP A 19 -9.89 1.30 -24.30
N LEU A 20 -10.53 1.42 -24.63
CA LEU A 20 -9.77 1.71 -23.67
C LEU A 20 -10.12 2.02 -22.25
N LEU A 21 -10.23 1.17 -21.56
CA LEU A 21 -10.49 1.32 -20.15
C LEU A 21 -9.25 1.85 -19.47
N VAL A 22 -9.40 2.90 -18.67
CA VAL A 22 -8.30 3.41 -17.87
C VAL A 22 -8.57 3.10 -16.40
N SER A 23 -7.68 2.34 -15.80
CA SER A 23 -7.66 2.12 -14.37
C SER A 23 -6.45 2.82 -13.79
N THR A 24 -6.63 3.57 -12.70
CA THR A 24 -5.51 4.19 -11.99
C THR A 24 -4.82 3.22 -11.04
N ARG A 25 -5.35 2.02 -10.90
CA ARG A 25 -4.76 0.97 -10.07
C ARG A 25 -4.07 -0.07 -10.91
N PRO A 26 -2.88 -0.53 -10.49
CA PRO A 26 -2.26 -1.68 -11.12
C PRO A 26 -3.17 -2.91 -11.00
N PRO A 27 -3.11 -3.84 -11.95
CA PRO A 27 -3.72 -5.15 -11.75
C PRO A 27 -3.16 -5.78 -10.48
N ASN A 28 -3.96 -6.59 -9.82
CA ASN A 28 -3.56 -7.32 -8.61
C ASN A 28 -3.30 -6.44 -7.39
N THR A 29 -3.87 -5.23 -7.34
CA THR A 29 -3.81 -4.41 -6.14
C THR A 29 -4.56 -5.10 -5.01
N LEU A 30 -3.91 -5.23 -3.87
CA LEU A 30 -4.46 -5.84 -2.67
C LEU A 30 -4.58 -4.78 -1.59
N ASN A 31 -5.48 -5.02 -0.63
CA ASN A 31 -5.63 -4.15 0.53
C ASN A 31 -5.24 -4.94 1.78
N ALA A 32 -4.36 -4.36 2.57
CA ALA A 32 -4.10 -4.90 3.90
C ALA A 32 -5.35 -4.69 4.74
N ALA A 33 -5.64 -5.64 5.62
CA ALA A 33 -6.74 -5.47 6.57
C ALA A 33 -6.42 -4.27 7.46
N PRO A 34 -7.42 -3.43 7.78
CA PRO A 34 -7.18 -2.32 8.69
C PRO A 34 -6.74 -2.83 10.05
N HIS A 35 -5.70 -2.22 10.59
CA HIS A 35 -5.21 -2.51 11.92
C HIS A 35 -5.67 -1.39 12.85
N ASN A 36 -6.51 -1.74 13.83
CA ASN A 36 -7.08 -0.78 14.76
C ASN A 36 -6.46 -1.00 16.13
N GLU A 37 -5.94 0.07 16.73
CA GLU A 37 -5.24 -0.02 18.01
C GLU A 37 -5.72 1.02 18.98
N ILE A 38 -5.49 0.74 20.26
CA ILE A 38 -5.80 1.66 21.34
C ILE A 38 -4.53 2.14 22.06
N GLU A 39 -3.37 1.74 21.57
CA GLU A 39 -2.08 2.17 22.13
C GLU A 39 -1.03 2.20 21.03
N ALA A 40 0.07 2.91 21.28
CA ALA A 40 1.16 3.02 20.33
C ALA A 40 1.73 1.66 19.97
N GLN A 41 2.12 1.49 18.72
CA GLN A 41 2.62 0.24 18.18
C GLN A 41 4.09 0.35 17.81
N ALA A 42 4.87 -0.68 18.11
CA ALA A 42 6.27 -0.77 17.68
C ALA A 42 6.39 -1.89 16.64
N ASP A 43 6.91 -1.55 15.46
CA ASP A 43 7.23 -2.51 14.40
C ASP A 43 6.08 -3.46 14.05
N HIS A 44 4.88 -2.92 13.97
CA HIS A 44 3.71 -3.74 13.70
C HIS A 44 3.59 -4.05 12.21
N ALA A 45 3.53 -5.33 11.86
CA ALA A 45 3.42 -5.73 10.46
C ALA A 45 1.99 -5.56 9.95
N LEU A 46 1.84 -4.86 8.84
CA LEU A 46 0.58 -4.75 8.10
C LEU A 46 0.48 -5.82 7.02
N VAL A 47 1.59 -6.10 6.35
CA VAL A 47 1.64 -7.05 5.25
C VAL A 47 2.80 -8.00 5.50
N ALA A 48 2.51 -9.28 5.49
CA ALA A 48 3.53 -10.30 5.69
C ALA A 48 4.51 -10.32 4.51
N ALA A 49 5.73 -10.79 4.78
CA ALA A 49 6.72 -10.98 3.73
C ALA A 49 6.17 -11.93 2.66
N PRO A 50 6.35 -11.61 1.37
CA PRO A 50 5.69 -12.35 0.30
C PRO A 50 6.35 -13.67 -0.06
N GLY A 51 7.53 -13.95 0.47
CA GLY A 51 8.29 -15.16 0.17
C GLY A 51 9.53 -14.88 -0.67
N ALA A 52 10.41 -15.88 -0.72
CA ALA A 52 11.65 -15.79 -1.49
C ALA A 52 11.34 -15.53 -2.97
N GLY A 53 12.14 -14.70 -3.61
CA GLY A 53 11.99 -14.36 -5.02
C GLY A 53 10.88 -13.34 -5.31
N LYS A 54 10.30 -12.74 -4.26
CA LYS A 54 9.20 -11.80 -4.41
C LYS A 54 9.43 -10.58 -3.54
N ARG A 55 8.76 -9.50 -3.88
CA ARG A 55 8.81 -8.26 -3.10
C ARG A 55 7.45 -7.59 -3.07
N LEU A 56 7.26 -6.71 -2.10
CA LEU A 56 6.08 -5.88 -1.99
C LEU A 56 6.31 -4.53 -2.67
N ILE A 57 5.28 -4.04 -3.33
CA ILE A 57 5.21 -2.68 -3.83
C ILE A 57 4.03 -2.03 -3.12
N ILE A 58 4.29 -0.99 -2.34
CA ILE A 58 3.26 -0.28 -1.59
C ILE A 58 2.84 0.93 -2.40
N THR A 59 1.55 1.07 -2.65
CA THR A 59 1.04 2.10 -3.55
C THR A 59 0.15 3.13 -2.87
N ARG A 60 -0.33 2.86 -1.66
CA ARG A 60 -1.13 3.83 -0.92
C ARG A 60 -1.06 3.51 0.56
N LEU A 61 -1.01 4.55 1.37
CA LEU A 61 -1.13 4.46 2.82
C LEU A 61 -2.48 5.02 3.24
N GLN A 62 -3.07 4.44 4.27
CA GLN A 62 -4.35 4.88 4.80
C GLN A 62 -4.24 4.84 6.31
N PHE A 63 -4.38 5.99 6.95
CA PHE A 63 -4.27 6.04 8.41
C PHE A 63 -5.13 7.15 8.98
N SER A 64 -5.61 6.93 10.18
CA SER A 64 -6.41 7.91 10.91
C SER A 64 -6.05 7.86 12.39
N ASN A 65 -6.16 8.99 13.05
CA ASN A 65 -5.84 9.16 14.46
C ASN A 65 -7.12 9.50 15.25
N GLY A 66 -7.13 9.09 16.50
CA GLY A 66 -8.17 9.48 17.44
C GLY A 66 -7.80 10.77 18.16
N ALA A 67 -8.07 10.82 19.46
CA ALA A 67 -7.97 12.06 20.24
C ALA A 67 -6.55 12.47 20.62
N THR A 68 -5.60 11.55 20.61
CA THR A 68 -4.25 11.81 21.12
C THR A 68 -3.29 12.06 19.97
N PRO A 69 -2.69 13.25 19.85
CA PRO A 69 -1.69 13.52 18.82
C PRO A 69 -0.47 12.61 18.97
N GLY A 70 0.21 12.35 17.86
CA GLY A 70 1.43 11.56 17.89
C GLY A 70 2.07 11.46 16.52
N THR A 71 2.85 10.41 16.31
CA THR A 71 3.58 10.20 15.07
C THR A 71 3.35 8.79 14.55
N ILE A 72 3.51 8.62 13.25
CA ILE A 72 3.51 7.32 12.61
C ILE A 72 4.59 7.31 11.53
N LEU A 73 5.31 6.20 11.42
CA LEU A 73 6.25 5.98 10.34
C LEU A 73 6.03 4.59 9.74
N PHE A 74 6.37 4.45 8.49
CA PHE A 74 6.21 3.19 7.77
C PHE A 74 7.58 2.60 7.45
N GLU A 75 7.68 1.28 7.52
CA GLU A 75 8.97 0.60 7.47
C GLU A 75 8.84 -0.80 6.90
N ALA A 76 9.92 -1.27 6.29
CA ALA A 76 10.10 -2.70 6.06
C ALA A 76 10.96 -3.23 7.21
N ALA A 77 10.59 -4.37 7.74
CA ALA A 77 11.32 -4.96 8.83
C ALA A 77 11.82 -6.35 8.44
N THR A 78 13.05 -6.62 8.86
CA THR A 78 13.58 -7.97 8.92
C THR A 78 14.14 -8.16 10.31
N ALA A 79 14.45 -9.39 10.67
CA ALA A 79 15.08 -9.65 11.96
C ALA A 79 16.34 -8.78 12.09
N GLY A 80 16.33 -7.83 13.01
CA GLY A 80 17.49 -7.02 13.32
C GLY A 80 17.76 -5.85 12.40
N ALA A 81 16.90 -5.58 11.41
CA ALA A 81 17.10 -4.44 10.52
C ALA A 81 15.77 -3.86 10.09
N LYS A 82 15.73 -2.53 9.99
CA LYS A 82 14.54 -1.81 9.58
C LYS A 82 14.92 -0.72 8.59
N THR A 83 14.09 -0.55 7.57
CA THR A 83 14.25 0.51 6.60
C THR A 83 12.98 1.33 6.60
N GLN A 84 13.09 2.60 6.95
CA GLN A 84 11.95 3.52 6.91
C GLN A 84 11.70 3.95 5.48
N TYR A 85 10.43 3.96 5.09
CA TYR A 85 9.97 4.44 3.80
C TYR A 85 9.17 5.72 4.00
N GLY A 86 9.56 6.78 3.31
CA GLY A 86 8.92 8.06 3.43
C GLY A 86 9.23 8.75 4.75
N PRO A 87 8.53 9.83 5.05
CA PRO A 87 8.77 10.63 6.26
C PRO A 87 8.08 10.04 7.47
N THR A 88 8.45 10.56 8.64
CA THR A 88 7.62 10.39 9.83
C THR A 88 6.46 11.38 9.72
N TRP A 89 5.24 10.86 9.88
CA TRP A 89 4.02 11.66 9.79
C TRP A 89 3.63 12.13 11.18
N TYR A 90 3.42 13.44 11.32
CA TYR A 90 2.96 14.04 12.57
C TYR A 90 1.45 14.20 12.50
N MET A 91 0.73 13.51 13.41
CA MET A 91 -0.71 13.43 13.38
C MET A 91 -1.31 14.24 14.52
N ALA A 92 -2.12 15.23 14.15
CA ALA A 92 -2.95 15.93 15.14
C ALA A 92 -4.10 15.03 15.61
N ALA A 93 -4.80 15.45 16.64
CA ALA A 93 -6.01 14.76 17.06
C ALA A 93 -7.03 14.74 15.92
N ASN A 94 -7.66 13.59 15.72
CA ASN A 94 -8.68 13.35 14.70
C ASN A 94 -8.21 13.60 13.27
N ASP A 95 -6.90 13.52 13.04
CA ASP A 95 -6.30 13.69 11.74
C ASP A 95 -6.32 12.38 10.96
N LYS A 96 -6.18 12.49 9.65
CA LYS A 96 -6.13 11.31 8.80
C LYS A 96 -5.30 11.59 7.55
N GLY A 97 -4.80 10.53 6.93
CA GLY A 97 -4.03 10.63 5.72
C GLY A 97 -4.36 9.48 4.79
N ASN A 98 -4.25 9.74 3.49
CA ASN A 98 -4.51 8.74 2.46
C ASN A 98 -3.61 9.01 1.25
N PRO A 99 -2.28 9.14 1.46
CA PRO A 99 -1.38 9.51 0.36
C PRO A 99 -1.13 8.33 -0.57
N GLU A 100 -0.99 8.66 -1.85
CA GLU A 100 -0.41 7.72 -2.80
C GLU A 100 1.10 7.73 -2.61
N VAL A 101 1.69 6.56 -2.67
CA VAL A 101 3.13 6.38 -2.53
C VAL A 101 3.60 5.34 -3.55
N TYR A 102 4.90 5.17 -3.64
CA TYR A 102 5.46 4.09 -4.43
C TYR A 102 6.71 3.59 -3.72
N TYR A 103 6.52 2.62 -2.83
CA TYR A 103 7.64 2.04 -2.08
C TYR A 103 7.92 0.64 -2.61
N VAL A 104 9.12 0.46 -3.13
CA VAL A 104 9.60 -0.83 -3.63
C VAL A 104 10.44 -1.45 -2.53
N LEU A 105 9.94 -2.48 -1.90
CA LEU A 105 10.65 -3.14 -0.82
C LEU A 105 11.69 -4.12 -1.38
N GLY A 106 12.65 -4.47 -0.55
CA GLY A 106 13.58 -5.54 -0.87
C GLY A 106 12.90 -6.90 -0.88
N GLU A 107 13.65 -7.91 -1.30
CA GLU A 107 13.14 -9.26 -1.41
C GLU A 107 12.66 -9.79 -0.06
N ASN A 108 11.45 -10.35 -0.06
CA ASN A 108 10.91 -11.09 1.09
C ASN A 108 10.91 -10.29 2.39
N LEU A 109 10.57 -9.00 2.32
CA LEU A 109 10.43 -8.15 3.50
C LEU A 109 8.96 -7.90 3.78
N ASN A 110 8.61 -7.83 5.06
CA ASN A 110 7.27 -7.41 5.45
C ASN A 110 7.20 -5.88 5.43
N PHE A 111 5.98 -5.35 5.46
CA PHE A 111 5.75 -3.91 5.55
C PHE A 111 4.87 -3.63 6.75
N GLY A 112 5.22 -2.61 7.49
CA GLY A 112 4.48 -2.26 8.69
C GLY A 112 4.71 -0.83 9.12
N PHE A 113 4.42 -0.56 10.38
CA PHE A 113 4.51 0.79 10.91
C PHE A 113 4.91 0.78 12.37
N THR A 114 5.39 1.93 12.82
CA THR A 114 5.62 2.23 14.24
C THR A 114 4.89 3.52 14.53
N SER A 115 4.10 3.54 15.59
CA SER A 115 3.42 4.74 16.04
C SER A 115 3.91 5.11 17.44
N ALA A 116 3.92 6.40 17.73
CA ALA A 116 4.34 6.90 19.03
C ALA A 116 3.31 7.89 19.55
N THR A 117 2.99 7.78 20.82
CA THR A 117 2.05 8.65 21.54
C THR A 117 0.59 8.48 21.17
N MET A 118 0.27 8.22 19.89
CA MET A 118 -1.11 7.98 19.48
C MET A 118 -1.69 6.78 20.23
N THR A 119 -2.94 6.90 20.63
CA THR A 119 -3.65 5.80 21.29
C THR A 119 -4.61 5.14 20.30
N THR A 120 -5.83 5.63 20.18
CA THR A 120 -6.77 5.06 19.22
C THR A 120 -6.38 5.49 17.81
N HIS A 121 -6.02 4.54 16.95
CA HIS A 121 -5.68 4.85 15.56
C HIS A 121 -5.90 3.62 14.68
N SER A 122 -6.01 3.86 13.38
CA SER A 122 -6.24 2.82 12.39
C SER A 122 -5.27 3.00 11.24
N VAL A 123 -4.70 1.90 10.74
CA VAL A 123 -3.68 1.92 9.69
C VAL A 123 -3.94 0.80 8.70
N SER A 124 -3.80 1.10 7.42
CA SER A 124 -3.90 0.13 6.34
C SER A 124 -3.04 0.59 5.17
N CYS A 125 -2.92 -0.24 4.15
CA CYS A 125 -2.23 0.13 2.92
C CYS A 125 -2.76 -0.65 1.73
N GLU A 126 -2.50 -0.14 0.53
CA GLU A 126 -2.68 -0.87 -0.72
C GLU A 126 -1.31 -1.29 -1.23
N TYR A 127 -1.24 -2.49 -1.78
CA TYR A 127 0.02 -3.04 -2.24
C TYR A 127 -0.21 -4.08 -3.33
N HIS A 128 0.87 -4.48 -3.99
CA HIS A 128 0.86 -5.69 -4.81
C HIS A 128 2.18 -6.43 -4.64
N ILE A 129 2.16 -7.70 -5.01
CA ILE A 129 3.32 -8.58 -4.91
C ILE A 129 3.92 -8.72 -6.31
N GLU A 130 5.22 -8.60 -6.40
CA GLU A 130 5.93 -8.61 -7.67
C GLU A 130 7.07 -9.61 -7.59
N PRO A 131 7.30 -10.45 -8.62
CA PRO A 131 8.50 -11.28 -8.67
C PRO A 131 9.73 -10.41 -8.93
N LEU A 132 10.85 -10.87 -8.43
CA LEU A 132 12.14 -10.22 -8.69
C LEU A 132 12.61 -10.46 -10.12
#